data_9bbdfbfe053cfc6e7d39fd9ee03421f6
#
_entry.id   9bbdfbfe053cfc6e7d39fd9ee03421f6
#
_cell.length_a   1.000
_cell.length_b   1.000
_cell.length_c   1.000
_cell.angle_alpha   90.00
_cell.angle_beta   90.00
_cell.angle_gamma   90.00
#
_symmetry.space_group_name_H-M   'P 1'
#
loop_
_entity.id
_entity.type
_entity.pdbx_description
1 polymer ?
#
loop_
_entity_poly.entity_id
_entity_poly.type
_entity_poly.pdbx_seq_one_letter_code
_entity_poly.pdbx_strand_id
1 'polypeptide(L)'
;MKYFLLLLFFILAPRVVDAEVTVVINSEKFVFLGNPRLTDVLTPVAQKRHWYWPSSALFRLDGVNAEQQRREVLTSLVIIEQESDVALANSVQHLKQQVQAWQLADRVEQTIDFDLARLDPNFNPRFEDGHYLLLLKERPTTIEVFGLTANPTTLSQQHKMCLARQLHKTYSELENKDLIYLIQADSTITTSGIAYWNKNCGDVMPGSQIYLPFFESQFSDTNRKLNYAIARLAKNRVIQ
;
A
#
# COMPACT_ATOMS: atom_id res chain seq x y z
N MET A 1 -4.36 -23.44 -74.66
CA MET A 1 -4.50 -23.81 -73.24
C MET A 1 -4.06 -22.62 -72.36
N LYS A 2 -5.01 -21.89 -71.77
CA LYS A 2 -4.74 -20.72 -70.94
C LYS A 2 -4.91 -21.17 -69.45
N TYR A 3 -3.83 -21.21 -68.68
CA TYR A 3 -3.86 -21.47 -67.22
C TYR A 3 -4.27 -20.20 -66.52
N PHE A 4 -5.43 -20.20 -65.83
CA PHE A 4 -5.93 -19.15 -65.00
C PHE A 4 -5.43 -19.44 -63.56
N LEU A 5 -4.43 -18.66 -63.13
CA LEU A 5 -3.85 -18.78 -61.79
C LEU A 5 -4.73 -17.99 -60.84
N LEU A 6 -5.53 -18.68 -60.01
CA LEU A 6 -6.38 -18.09 -59.00
C LEU A 6 -5.50 -17.79 -57.74
N LEU A 7 -5.13 -16.52 -57.55
CA LEU A 7 -4.40 -16.08 -56.38
C LEU A 7 -5.39 -15.91 -55.21
N LEU A 8 -5.35 -16.87 -54.26
CA LEU A 8 -6.17 -16.83 -53.06
C LEU A 8 -5.51 -15.85 -52.06
N PHE A 9 -6.02 -14.63 -51.96
CA PHE A 9 -5.59 -13.63 -50.98
C PHE A 9 -6.19 -13.99 -49.63
N PHE A 10 -5.38 -14.62 -48.77
CA PHE A 10 -5.73 -14.84 -47.35
C PHE A 10 -5.67 -13.51 -46.64
N ILE A 11 -6.81 -12.84 -46.43
CA ILE A 11 -6.92 -11.65 -45.57
C ILE A 11 -6.77 -12.10 -44.14
N LEU A 12 -5.55 -11.96 -43.57
CA LEU A 12 -5.34 -12.01 -42.15
C LEU A 12 -6.02 -10.77 -41.54
N ALA A 13 -7.26 -10.92 -41.09
CA ALA A 13 -7.89 -9.89 -40.28
C ALA A 13 -7.11 -9.78 -38.97
N PRO A 14 -6.60 -8.58 -38.59
CA PRO A 14 -5.99 -8.39 -37.29
C PRO A 14 -7.05 -8.72 -36.24
N ARG A 15 -6.76 -9.68 -35.36
CA ARG A 15 -7.57 -9.89 -34.15
C ARG A 15 -7.34 -8.65 -33.29
N VAL A 16 -8.32 -7.79 -33.20
CA VAL A 16 -8.39 -6.76 -32.18
C VAL A 16 -8.51 -7.52 -30.86
N VAL A 17 -7.43 -7.59 -30.11
CA VAL A 17 -7.49 -8.03 -28.72
C VAL A 17 -8.14 -6.86 -28.00
N ASP A 18 -9.42 -6.98 -27.69
CA ASP A 18 -10.09 -6.01 -26.86
C ASP A 18 -9.40 -6.01 -25.49
N ALA A 19 -8.98 -4.84 -25.02
CA ALA A 19 -8.45 -4.66 -23.69
C ALA A 19 -9.50 -5.16 -22.68
N GLU A 20 -9.08 -5.99 -21.76
CA GLU A 20 -9.96 -6.53 -20.70
C GLU A 20 -9.44 -6.10 -19.34
N VAL A 21 -10.27 -5.37 -18.60
CA VAL A 21 -9.97 -4.96 -17.24
C VAL A 21 -10.79 -5.79 -16.27
N THR A 22 -10.13 -6.61 -15.49
CA THR A 22 -10.75 -7.34 -14.38
C THR A 22 -10.51 -6.61 -13.08
N VAL A 23 -11.56 -6.28 -12.34
CA VAL A 23 -11.47 -5.65 -11.02
C VAL A 23 -12.20 -6.51 -9.99
N VAL A 24 -11.48 -6.96 -8.97
CA VAL A 24 -12.07 -7.57 -7.78
C VAL A 24 -12.34 -6.44 -6.77
N ILE A 25 -13.59 -6.13 -6.50
CA ILE A 25 -13.98 -5.13 -5.50
C ILE A 25 -14.38 -5.87 -4.23
N ASN A 26 -13.53 -5.75 -3.20
CA ASN A 26 -13.58 -6.56 -1.98
C ASN A 26 -13.54 -8.07 -2.31
N SER A 27 -14.68 -8.72 -2.52
CA SER A 27 -14.79 -10.13 -2.90
C SER A 27 -15.59 -10.37 -4.20
N GLU A 28 -16.15 -9.31 -4.79
CA GLU A 28 -16.95 -9.41 -6.01
C GLU A 28 -16.07 -9.14 -7.25
N LYS A 29 -16.12 -10.03 -8.24
CA LYS A 29 -15.37 -9.87 -9.50
C LYS A 29 -16.22 -9.18 -10.55
N PHE A 30 -15.66 -8.13 -11.17
CA PHE A 30 -16.22 -7.40 -12.30
C PHE A 30 -15.26 -7.47 -13.49
N VAL A 31 -15.81 -7.64 -14.69
CA VAL A 31 -15.06 -7.66 -15.94
C VAL A 31 -15.60 -6.56 -16.84
N PHE A 32 -14.70 -5.72 -17.33
CA PHE A 32 -15.01 -4.60 -18.21
C PHE A 32 -14.31 -4.79 -19.56
N LEU A 33 -15.04 -4.64 -20.64
CA LEU A 33 -14.47 -4.61 -21.98
C LEU A 33 -13.98 -3.20 -22.30
N GLY A 34 -12.77 -3.09 -22.83
CA GLY A 34 -12.10 -1.82 -23.03
C GLY A 34 -11.55 -1.22 -21.74
N ASN A 35 -11.25 0.07 -21.78
CA ASN A 35 -10.62 0.80 -20.69
C ASN A 35 -11.66 1.60 -19.87
N PRO A 36 -12.33 1.01 -18.86
CA PRO A 36 -13.36 1.69 -18.08
C PRO A 36 -12.75 2.88 -17.33
N ARG A 37 -13.58 3.87 -17.02
CA ARG A 37 -13.22 4.93 -16.10
C ARG A 37 -13.45 4.50 -14.66
N LEU A 38 -12.84 5.22 -13.70
CA LEU A 38 -13.07 4.96 -12.29
C LEU A 38 -14.56 4.99 -11.91
N THR A 39 -15.34 5.92 -12.47
CA THR A 39 -16.80 5.95 -12.27
C THR A 39 -17.50 4.68 -12.74
N ASP A 40 -17.07 4.11 -13.88
CA ASP A 40 -17.69 2.89 -14.41
C ASP A 40 -17.42 1.71 -13.46
N VAL A 41 -16.20 1.63 -12.91
CA VAL A 41 -15.77 0.61 -11.96
C VAL A 41 -16.49 0.75 -10.61
N LEU A 42 -16.69 1.98 -10.13
CA LEU A 42 -17.31 2.23 -8.83
C LEU A 42 -18.85 2.17 -8.86
N THR A 43 -19.50 2.44 -10.01
CA THR A 43 -20.96 2.49 -10.14
C THR A 43 -21.69 1.27 -9.54
N PRO A 44 -21.25 0.01 -9.74
CA PRO A 44 -21.95 -1.16 -9.21
C PRO A 44 -21.98 -1.22 -7.67
N VAL A 45 -21.06 -0.52 -6.99
CA VAL A 45 -20.83 -0.65 -5.54
C VAL A 45 -21.01 0.65 -4.76
N ALA A 46 -20.95 1.81 -5.42
CA ALA A 46 -20.91 3.13 -4.77
C ALA A 46 -22.06 3.37 -3.80
N GLN A 47 -23.27 2.88 -4.11
CA GLN A 47 -24.48 3.08 -3.30
C GLN A 47 -24.81 1.89 -2.38
N LYS A 48 -24.01 0.80 -2.40
CA LYS A 48 -24.31 -0.38 -1.59
C LYS A 48 -24.07 -0.15 -0.10
N ARG A 49 -23.12 0.73 0.25
CA ARG A 49 -22.71 1.05 1.64
C ARG A 49 -22.19 2.47 1.75
N HIS A 50 -22.01 2.95 2.98
CA HIS A 50 -21.32 4.21 3.29
C HIS A 50 -19.80 4.01 3.28
N TRP A 51 -19.22 4.05 2.10
CA TRP A 51 -17.77 3.90 1.94
C TRP A 51 -17.02 5.11 2.48
N TYR A 52 -15.92 4.87 3.18
CA TYR A 52 -14.97 5.91 3.56
C TYR A 52 -13.89 5.98 2.47
N TRP A 53 -14.16 6.77 1.44
CA TRP A 53 -13.29 6.88 0.27
C TRP A 53 -11.81 7.11 0.58
N PRO A 54 -11.40 7.95 1.57
CA PRO A 54 -9.98 8.19 1.86
C PRO A 54 -9.20 6.95 2.29
N SER A 55 -9.84 5.89 2.78
CA SER A 55 -9.18 4.63 3.11
C SER A 55 -9.27 3.56 2.02
N SER A 56 -9.84 3.90 0.87
CA SER A 56 -9.93 2.97 -0.27
C SER A 56 -8.56 2.74 -0.88
N ALA A 57 -8.33 1.52 -1.36
CA ALA A 57 -7.04 1.09 -1.87
C ALA A 57 -7.20 0.35 -3.19
N LEU A 58 -6.53 0.83 -4.23
CA LEU A 58 -6.44 0.16 -5.53
C LEU A 58 -5.06 -0.49 -5.68
N PHE A 59 -5.07 -1.75 -6.10
CA PHE A 59 -3.84 -2.52 -6.36
C PHE A 59 -3.90 -3.15 -7.73
N ARG A 60 -2.76 -3.25 -8.38
CA ARG A 60 -2.55 -4.05 -9.59
C ARG A 60 -2.01 -5.41 -9.19
N LEU A 61 -2.73 -6.49 -9.55
CA LEU A 61 -2.41 -7.85 -9.12
C LEU A 61 -1.36 -8.53 -10.02
N ASP A 62 -1.26 -8.11 -11.26
CA ASP A 62 -0.28 -8.60 -12.24
C ASP A 62 1.05 -7.81 -12.22
N GLY A 63 1.22 -6.89 -11.26
CA GLY A 63 2.46 -6.16 -11.01
C GLY A 63 3.51 -7.01 -10.30
N VAL A 64 4.78 -6.64 -10.49
CA VAL A 64 5.94 -7.36 -9.90
C VAL A 64 6.79 -6.48 -8.99
N ASN A 65 6.48 -5.17 -8.90
CA ASN A 65 7.31 -4.19 -8.21
C ASN A 65 7.29 -4.40 -6.69
N ALA A 66 6.14 -4.73 -6.11
CA ALA A 66 6.01 -4.96 -4.67
C ALA A 66 6.86 -6.15 -4.20
N GLU A 67 6.87 -7.24 -4.95
CA GLU A 67 7.69 -8.42 -4.65
C GLU A 67 9.18 -8.17 -4.88
N GLN A 68 9.55 -7.35 -5.86
CA GLN A 68 10.93 -6.91 -6.04
C GLN A 68 11.38 -6.06 -4.85
N GLN A 69 10.60 -5.09 -4.43
CA GLN A 69 10.88 -4.27 -3.25
C GLN A 69 11.00 -5.12 -1.97
N ARG A 70 10.14 -6.15 -1.82
CA ARG A 70 10.25 -7.11 -0.70
C ARG A 70 11.62 -7.77 -0.68
N ARG A 71 12.10 -8.29 -1.81
CA ARG A 71 13.42 -8.95 -1.89
C ARG A 71 14.54 -8.00 -1.52
N GLU A 72 14.51 -6.76 -2.00
CA GLU A 72 15.51 -5.73 -1.70
C GLU A 72 15.54 -5.40 -0.20
N VAL A 73 14.35 -5.20 0.41
CA VAL A 73 14.23 -4.94 1.85
C VAL A 73 14.74 -6.13 2.66
N LEU A 74 14.34 -7.36 2.33
CA LEU A 74 14.79 -8.56 3.06
C LEU A 74 16.31 -8.76 2.95
N THR A 75 16.90 -8.50 1.78
CA THR A 75 18.38 -8.55 1.60
C THR A 75 19.07 -7.55 2.51
N SER A 76 18.56 -6.32 2.58
CA SER A 76 19.13 -5.29 3.45
C SER A 76 18.98 -5.64 4.95
N LEU A 77 17.84 -6.23 5.33
CA LEU A 77 17.61 -6.68 6.70
C LEU A 77 18.56 -7.82 7.12
N VAL A 78 18.93 -8.73 6.20
CA VAL A 78 19.92 -9.78 6.49
C VAL A 78 21.27 -9.18 6.81
N ILE A 79 21.72 -8.16 6.08
CA ILE A 79 22.99 -7.47 6.32
C ILE A 79 22.99 -6.82 7.71
N ILE A 80 21.93 -6.06 8.04
CA ILE A 80 21.80 -5.41 9.35
C ILE A 80 21.79 -6.45 10.48
N GLU A 81 21.07 -7.57 10.32
CA GLU A 81 21.02 -8.64 11.33
C GLU A 81 22.43 -9.20 11.63
N GLN A 82 23.26 -9.39 10.61
CA GLN A 82 24.60 -9.93 10.76
C GLN A 82 25.58 -8.94 11.42
N GLU A 83 25.37 -7.66 11.24
CA GLU A 83 26.24 -6.58 11.76
C GLU A 83 25.78 -6.05 13.14
N SER A 84 24.65 -6.53 13.65
CA SER A 84 24.00 -6.02 14.86
C SER A 84 24.38 -6.83 16.11
N ASP A 85 24.21 -6.21 17.28
CA ASP A 85 24.20 -6.94 18.54
C ASP A 85 22.98 -7.87 18.65
N VAL A 86 22.99 -8.77 19.64
CA VAL A 86 21.95 -9.82 19.79
C VAL A 86 20.56 -9.23 19.97
N ALA A 87 20.41 -8.10 20.66
CA ALA A 87 19.10 -7.51 20.92
C ALA A 87 18.50 -6.92 19.63
N LEU A 88 19.30 -6.18 18.86
CA LEU A 88 18.88 -5.61 17.58
C LEU A 88 18.67 -6.72 16.54
N ALA A 89 19.56 -7.73 16.47
CA ALA A 89 19.40 -8.87 15.57
C ALA A 89 18.07 -9.61 15.78
N ASN A 90 17.64 -9.84 17.01
CA ASN A 90 16.34 -10.42 17.33
C ASN A 90 15.18 -9.54 16.81
N SER A 91 15.27 -8.23 17.01
CA SER A 91 14.24 -7.29 16.54
C SER A 91 14.18 -7.25 15.01
N VAL A 92 15.33 -7.33 14.32
CA VAL A 92 15.42 -7.42 12.87
C VAL A 92 14.82 -8.73 12.38
N GLN A 93 15.07 -9.84 13.06
CA GLN A 93 14.49 -11.13 12.71
C GLN A 93 12.95 -11.09 12.78
N HIS A 94 12.37 -10.49 13.83
CA HIS A 94 10.93 -10.30 13.92
C HIS A 94 10.40 -9.43 12.76
N LEU A 95 11.08 -8.34 12.41
CA LEU A 95 10.69 -7.51 11.28
C LEU A 95 10.76 -8.28 9.95
N LYS A 96 11.80 -9.11 9.74
CA LYS A 96 11.88 -9.99 8.56
C LYS A 96 10.68 -10.92 8.46
N GLN A 97 10.29 -11.55 9.57
CA GLN A 97 9.11 -12.42 9.62
C GLN A 97 7.82 -11.66 9.27
N GLN A 98 7.66 -10.44 9.80
CA GLN A 98 6.54 -9.57 9.45
C GLN A 98 6.51 -9.30 7.93
N VAL A 99 7.62 -8.84 7.35
CA VAL A 99 7.73 -8.51 5.92
C VAL A 99 7.49 -9.74 5.02
N GLN A 100 7.96 -10.91 5.44
CA GLN A 100 7.74 -12.17 4.72
C GLN A 100 6.26 -12.59 4.71
N ALA A 101 5.55 -12.34 5.82
CA ALA A 101 4.14 -12.70 5.97
C ALA A 101 3.17 -11.74 5.26
N TRP A 102 3.62 -10.58 4.77
CA TRP A 102 2.72 -9.63 4.14
C TRP A 102 2.14 -10.15 2.83
N GLN A 103 0.85 -9.96 2.63
CA GLN A 103 0.25 -10.04 1.31
C GLN A 103 0.51 -8.73 0.58
N LEU A 104 1.15 -8.80 -0.58
CA LEU A 104 1.56 -7.63 -1.36
C LEU A 104 0.90 -7.64 -2.75
N ALA A 105 0.59 -6.43 -3.22
CA ALA A 105 0.27 -6.15 -4.61
C ALA A 105 0.72 -4.72 -4.94
N ASP A 106 0.95 -4.40 -6.19
CA ASP A 106 1.43 -3.08 -6.59
C ASP A 106 0.35 -2.03 -6.34
N ARG A 107 0.57 -1.14 -5.37
CA ARG A 107 -0.36 -0.04 -5.06
C ARG A 107 -0.44 0.93 -6.23
N VAL A 108 -1.64 1.19 -6.71
CA VAL A 108 -1.93 2.27 -7.65
C VAL A 108 -2.19 3.55 -6.85
N GLU A 109 -1.32 4.54 -7.03
CA GLU A 109 -1.42 5.83 -6.33
C GLU A 109 -2.46 6.72 -7.05
N GLN A 110 -3.70 6.53 -6.69
CA GLN A 110 -4.83 7.23 -7.26
C GLN A 110 -5.88 7.50 -6.20
N THR A 111 -6.47 8.69 -6.24
CA THR A 111 -7.63 9.02 -5.41
C THR A 111 -8.83 8.19 -5.84
N ILE A 112 -9.40 7.45 -4.89
CA ILE A 112 -10.61 6.65 -5.08
C ILE A 112 -11.75 7.38 -4.38
N ASP A 113 -12.58 8.04 -5.16
CA ASP A 113 -13.76 8.76 -4.67
C ASP A 113 -14.78 8.85 -5.80
N PHE A 114 -15.97 8.25 -5.59
CA PHE A 114 -17.00 8.19 -6.61
C PHE A 114 -17.62 9.57 -6.92
N ASP A 115 -17.84 10.36 -5.90
CA ASP A 115 -18.49 11.66 -6.08
C ASP A 115 -17.53 12.64 -6.75
N LEU A 116 -16.27 12.64 -6.32
CA LEU A 116 -15.23 13.47 -6.93
C LEU A 116 -14.98 13.06 -8.39
N ALA A 117 -14.90 11.76 -8.68
CA ALA A 117 -14.70 11.24 -10.03
C ALA A 117 -15.85 11.61 -11.00
N ARG A 118 -17.07 11.78 -10.48
CA ARG A 118 -18.21 12.25 -11.28
C ARG A 118 -18.17 13.74 -11.59
N LEU A 119 -17.59 14.53 -10.70
CA LEU A 119 -17.59 15.99 -10.79
C LEU A 119 -16.39 16.54 -11.56
N ASP A 120 -15.23 15.87 -11.46
CA ASP A 120 -13.98 16.33 -12.08
C ASP A 120 -13.30 15.20 -12.87
N PRO A 121 -13.13 15.39 -14.21
CA PRO A 121 -12.46 14.43 -15.08
C PRO A 121 -11.03 14.07 -14.65
N ASN A 122 -10.32 14.96 -13.93
CA ASN A 122 -8.96 14.68 -13.45
C ASN A 122 -8.94 13.57 -12.39
N PHE A 123 -10.04 13.38 -11.67
CA PHE A 123 -10.20 12.30 -10.68
C PHE A 123 -10.93 11.07 -11.24
N ASN A 124 -11.17 11.04 -12.56
CA ASN A 124 -11.85 9.95 -13.26
C ASN A 124 -10.97 9.33 -14.35
N PRO A 125 -9.77 8.82 -14.02
CA PRO A 125 -8.88 8.21 -15.00
C PRO A 125 -9.45 6.91 -15.55
N ARG A 126 -8.89 6.47 -16.68
CA ARG A 126 -9.17 5.18 -17.29
C ARG A 126 -8.25 4.12 -16.70
N PHE A 127 -8.79 2.92 -16.51
CA PHE A 127 -7.98 1.74 -16.19
C PHE A 127 -7.25 1.28 -17.44
N GLU A 128 -5.99 0.91 -17.26
CA GLU A 128 -5.24 0.15 -18.23
C GLU A 128 -5.66 -1.32 -18.20
N ASP A 129 -5.38 -2.05 -19.28
CA ASP A 129 -5.56 -3.50 -19.33
C ASP A 129 -4.85 -4.21 -18.17
N GLY A 130 -5.51 -5.20 -17.55
CA GLY A 130 -4.94 -5.94 -16.43
C GLY A 130 -5.92 -6.34 -15.33
N HIS A 131 -5.34 -6.85 -14.24
CA HIS A 131 -6.06 -7.37 -13.08
C HIS A 131 -5.86 -6.47 -11.86
N TYR A 132 -6.96 -6.05 -11.26
CA TYR A 132 -6.97 -5.12 -10.14
C TYR A 132 -7.73 -5.67 -8.94
N LEU A 133 -7.28 -5.25 -7.75
CA LEU A 133 -8.01 -5.40 -6.50
C LEU A 133 -8.34 -4.00 -5.96
N LEU A 134 -9.62 -3.74 -5.78
CA LEU A 134 -10.11 -2.52 -5.15
C LEU A 134 -10.69 -2.86 -3.78
N LEU A 135 -10.05 -2.37 -2.73
CA LEU A 135 -10.54 -2.50 -1.36
C LEU A 135 -11.30 -1.23 -0.97
N LEU A 136 -12.58 -1.40 -0.72
CA LEU A 136 -13.45 -0.36 -0.18
C LEU A 136 -13.78 -0.69 1.28
N LYS A 137 -13.64 0.29 2.17
CA LYS A 137 -13.90 0.11 3.60
C LYS A 137 -14.91 1.14 4.11
N GLU A 138 -15.67 0.76 5.09
CA GLU A 138 -16.32 1.73 5.98
C GLU A 138 -15.22 2.43 6.79
N ARG A 139 -15.54 3.53 7.47
CA ARG A 139 -14.52 4.29 8.21
C ARG A 139 -13.79 3.40 9.22
N PRO A 140 -12.49 3.11 9.03
CA PRO A 140 -11.72 2.33 9.98
C PRO A 140 -11.63 3.05 11.32
N THR A 141 -11.60 2.27 12.41
CA THR A 141 -11.42 2.79 13.77
C THR A 141 -10.06 2.41 14.35
N THR A 142 -9.23 1.77 13.55
CA THR A 142 -7.97 1.18 13.95
C THR A 142 -6.82 1.65 13.07
N ILE A 143 -5.62 1.56 13.63
CA ILE A 143 -4.34 1.87 13.00
C ILE A 143 -3.44 0.66 13.19
N GLU A 144 -2.82 0.17 12.12
CA GLU A 144 -1.87 -0.93 12.16
C GLU A 144 -0.51 -0.43 12.65
N VAL A 145 0.13 -1.15 13.60
CA VAL A 145 1.50 -0.86 14.06
C VAL A 145 2.40 -2.05 13.78
N PHE A 146 3.53 -1.79 13.15
CA PHE A 146 4.53 -2.80 12.78
C PHE A 146 5.94 -2.22 12.88
N GLY A 147 6.96 -3.06 12.68
CA GLY A 147 8.35 -2.62 12.67
C GLY A 147 9.20 -3.31 13.73
N LEU A 148 10.10 -2.57 14.36
CA LEU A 148 10.97 -3.07 15.41
C LEU A 148 10.20 -3.24 16.74
N THR A 149 9.25 -4.13 16.72
CA THR A 149 8.47 -4.56 17.89
C THR A 149 8.28 -6.07 17.84
N ALA A 150 8.32 -6.70 19.01
CA ALA A 150 8.04 -8.13 19.13
C ALA A 150 6.57 -8.46 18.78
N ASN A 151 5.66 -7.51 19.00
CA ASN A 151 4.23 -7.72 18.84
C ASN A 151 3.61 -6.64 17.95
N PRO A 152 3.60 -6.83 16.60
CA PRO A 152 2.77 -6.02 15.72
C PRO A 152 1.32 -6.09 16.19
N THR A 153 0.65 -4.97 16.26
CA THR A 153 -0.72 -4.92 16.77
C THR A 153 -1.53 -3.84 16.08
N THR A 154 -2.82 -3.86 16.35
CA THR A 154 -3.77 -2.87 15.89
C THR A 154 -4.16 -1.96 17.06
N LEU A 155 -3.96 -0.67 16.93
CA LEU A 155 -4.36 0.33 17.91
C LEU A 155 -5.73 0.91 17.56
N SER A 156 -6.61 1.02 18.55
CA SER A 156 -7.84 1.81 18.39
C SER A 156 -7.48 3.29 18.25
N GLN A 157 -8.01 3.93 17.22
CA GLN A 157 -7.80 5.36 17.02
C GLN A 157 -8.55 6.17 18.08
N GLN A 158 -7.81 6.87 18.92
CA GLN A 158 -8.37 7.72 19.96
C GLN A 158 -8.23 9.18 19.57
N HIS A 159 -9.28 9.78 19.02
CA HIS A 159 -9.27 11.17 18.51
C HIS A 159 -8.90 12.25 19.56
N LYS A 160 -8.96 11.92 20.85
CA LYS A 160 -8.64 12.85 21.94
C LYS A 160 -7.24 12.66 22.52
N MET A 161 -6.49 11.65 22.06
CA MET A 161 -5.17 11.33 22.60
C MET A 161 -4.11 11.58 21.54
N CYS A 162 -3.08 12.32 21.91
CA CYS A 162 -1.88 12.45 21.09
C CYS A 162 -1.29 11.08 20.75
N LEU A 163 -1.08 10.80 19.46
CA LEU A 163 -0.56 9.52 18.97
C LEU A 163 0.73 9.11 19.69
N ALA A 164 1.68 10.03 19.84
CA ALA A 164 2.94 9.76 20.54
C ALA A 164 2.71 9.24 21.96
N ARG A 165 1.75 9.82 22.70
CA ARG A 165 1.41 9.38 24.05
C ARG A 165 0.77 7.98 24.03
N GLN A 166 -0.09 7.70 23.07
CA GLN A 166 -0.70 6.38 22.92
C GLN A 166 0.36 5.31 22.64
N LEU A 167 1.28 5.61 21.73
CA LEU A 167 2.38 4.70 21.37
C LEU A 167 3.30 4.41 22.55
N HIS A 168 3.78 5.44 23.28
CA HIS A 168 4.63 5.25 24.45
C HIS A 168 3.96 4.46 25.58
N LYS A 169 2.63 4.55 25.70
CA LYS A 169 1.88 3.76 26.66
C LYS A 169 1.82 2.27 26.29
N THR A 170 1.87 1.97 24.98
CA THR A 170 1.71 0.61 24.44
C THR A 170 3.05 -0.08 24.21
N TYR A 171 4.08 0.68 23.83
CA TYR A 171 5.39 0.19 23.43
C TYR A 171 6.51 0.82 24.26
N SER A 172 7.11 0.06 25.16
CA SER A 172 8.26 0.48 25.96
C SER A 172 9.52 0.68 25.11
N GLU A 173 9.61 -0.04 23.97
CA GLU A 173 10.74 0.04 23.02
C GLU A 173 10.89 1.43 22.38
N LEU A 174 9.88 2.29 22.53
CA LEU A 174 9.90 3.65 21.97
C LEU A 174 10.62 4.68 22.83
N GLU A 175 11.05 4.35 24.05
CA GLU A 175 11.71 5.31 24.96
C GLU A 175 12.92 6.01 24.34
N ASN A 176 13.64 5.31 23.44
CA ASN A 176 14.82 5.82 22.73
C ASN A 176 14.57 6.13 21.26
N LYS A 177 13.30 6.29 20.83
CA LYS A 177 12.96 6.62 19.44
C LYS A 177 12.54 8.07 19.32
N ASP A 178 13.06 8.75 18.32
CA ASP A 178 12.76 10.16 18.07
C ASP A 178 11.57 10.35 17.12
N LEU A 179 11.37 9.40 16.21
CA LEU A 179 10.35 9.50 15.17
C LEU A 179 9.77 8.13 14.80
N ILE A 180 8.64 8.18 14.15
CA ILE A 180 7.98 7.05 13.47
C ILE A 180 7.67 7.43 12.03
N TYR A 181 7.43 6.42 11.19
CA TYR A 181 6.86 6.62 9.85
C TYR A 181 5.35 6.39 9.90
N LEU A 182 4.62 7.31 9.31
CA LEU A 182 3.18 7.21 9.09
C LEU A 182 2.95 6.91 7.61
N ILE A 183 2.38 5.76 7.34
CA ILE A 183 1.90 5.38 6.01
C ILE A 183 0.40 5.63 6.04
N GLN A 184 -0.02 6.77 5.52
CA GLN A 184 -1.42 7.18 5.51
C GLN A 184 -2.26 6.26 4.61
N ALA A 185 -3.56 6.22 4.85
CA ALA A 185 -4.47 5.38 4.08
C ALA A 185 -4.48 5.73 2.58
N ASP A 186 -4.21 6.98 2.23
CA ASP A 186 -4.06 7.48 0.86
C ASP A 186 -2.70 7.18 0.21
N SER A 187 -1.84 6.39 0.87
CA SER A 187 -0.47 6.04 0.47
C SER A 187 0.60 7.12 0.71
N THR A 188 0.25 8.27 1.28
CA THR A 188 1.24 9.28 1.66
C THR A 188 2.12 8.76 2.79
N ILE A 189 3.43 8.92 2.67
CA ILE A 189 4.40 8.57 3.72
C ILE A 189 4.92 9.86 4.34
N THR A 190 4.78 9.98 5.65
CA THR A 190 5.31 11.09 6.44
C THR A 190 6.04 10.58 7.67
N THR A 191 6.89 11.39 8.26
CA THR A 191 7.49 11.12 9.57
C THR A 191 6.82 11.96 10.64
N SER A 192 6.71 11.43 11.86
CA SER A 192 6.17 12.14 13.00
C SER A 192 7.09 12.00 14.20
N GLY A 193 7.42 13.11 14.83
CA GLY A 193 8.20 13.13 16.07
C GLY A 193 7.39 12.55 17.24
N ILE A 194 8.04 11.70 18.05
CA ILE A 194 7.43 11.09 19.23
C ILE A 194 8.21 11.33 20.51
N ALA A 195 9.46 11.79 20.43
CA ALA A 195 10.25 12.13 21.60
C ALA A 195 9.71 13.40 22.29
N TYR A 196 10.11 13.60 23.54
CA TYR A 196 9.64 14.73 24.34
C TYR A 196 9.89 16.10 23.65
N TRP A 197 11.03 16.24 23.01
CA TRP A 197 11.50 17.49 22.40
C TRP A 197 10.96 17.77 20.99
N ASN A 198 10.50 16.75 20.25
CA ASN A 198 9.98 16.88 18.87
C ASN A 198 8.55 16.37 18.71
N LYS A 199 7.85 16.10 19.81
CA LYS A 199 6.53 15.50 19.82
C LYS A 199 5.55 16.23 18.93
N ASN A 200 5.02 15.50 17.95
CA ASN A 200 3.93 15.93 17.12
C ASN A 200 2.65 15.17 17.49
N CYS A 201 1.56 15.89 17.70
CA CYS A 201 0.25 15.33 18.03
C CYS A 201 -0.75 15.52 16.87
N GLY A 202 -0.26 15.59 15.65
CA GLY A 202 -1.10 15.67 14.44
C GLY A 202 -2.05 14.49 14.29
N ASP A 203 -3.08 14.71 13.50
CA ASP A 203 -4.08 13.68 13.21
C ASP A 203 -3.51 12.63 12.25
N VAL A 204 -3.93 11.38 12.47
CA VAL A 204 -3.63 10.24 11.62
C VAL A 204 -4.91 9.80 10.94
N MET A 205 -4.86 9.58 9.63
CA MET A 205 -6.02 9.12 8.89
C MET A 205 -6.47 7.74 9.39
N PRO A 206 -7.78 7.50 9.50
CA PRO A 206 -8.31 6.17 9.78
C PRO A 206 -7.82 5.14 8.78
N GLY A 207 -7.34 3.97 9.27
CA GLY A 207 -6.80 2.91 8.42
C GLY A 207 -5.35 3.11 7.99
N SER A 208 -4.63 4.08 8.56
CA SER A 208 -3.19 4.26 8.37
C SER A 208 -2.38 3.14 9.02
N GLN A 209 -1.10 3.06 8.66
CA GLN A 209 -0.13 2.18 9.28
C GLN A 209 0.97 3.02 9.94
N ILE A 210 1.50 2.53 11.06
CA ILE A 210 2.64 3.11 11.77
C ILE A 210 3.79 2.13 11.71
N TYR A 211 4.91 2.58 11.20
CA TYR A 211 6.15 1.84 11.19
C TYR A 211 7.08 2.36 12.30
N LEU A 212 7.50 1.45 13.19
CA LEU A 212 8.49 1.69 14.25
C LEU A 212 9.89 1.41 13.68
N PRO A 213 10.69 2.46 13.37
CA PRO A 213 11.89 2.32 12.57
C PRO A 213 13.12 1.87 13.36
N PHE A 214 14.19 1.52 12.63
CA PHE A 214 15.54 1.50 13.16
C PHE A 214 15.92 2.88 13.69
N PHE A 215 16.86 2.89 14.65
CA PHE A 215 17.42 4.13 15.13
C PHE A 215 18.08 4.90 13.96
N GLU A 216 17.60 6.09 13.70
CA GLU A 216 18.18 7.00 12.72
C GLU A 216 19.18 7.91 13.43
N SER A 217 20.44 7.49 13.54
CA SER A 217 21.48 8.44 13.93
C SER A 217 21.61 9.50 12.83
N GLN A 218 21.89 10.75 13.20
CA GLN A 218 22.09 11.84 12.24
C GLN A 218 23.19 11.54 11.20
N PHE A 219 23.98 10.50 11.42
CA PHE A 219 25.13 10.09 10.60
C PHE A 219 24.91 8.81 9.78
N SER A 220 23.75 8.13 9.87
CA SER A 220 23.49 6.88 9.14
C SER A 220 22.46 7.04 8.04
N ASP A 221 22.92 7.42 6.86
CA ASP A 221 22.11 7.44 5.63
C ASP A 221 21.54 6.06 5.28
N THR A 222 22.23 4.99 5.65
CA THR A 222 21.82 3.61 5.36
C THR A 222 20.53 3.26 6.09
N ASN A 223 20.45 3.51 7.39
CA ASN A 223 19.26 3.22 8.19
C ASN A 223 18.05 4.06 7.74
N ARG A 224 18.27 5.33 7.40
CA ARG A 224 17.21 6.19 6.87
C ARG A 224 16.68 5.69 5.53
N LYS A 225 17.56 5.29 4.62
CA LYS A 225 17.16 4.71 3.32
C LYS A 225 16.39 3.40 3.49
N LEU A 226 16.84 2.52 4.38
CA LEU A 226 16.16 1.26 4.67
C LEU A 226 14.80 1.49 5.33
N ASN A 227 14.71 2.38 6.33
CA ASN A 227 13.44 2.73 6.97
C ASN A 227 12.43 3.25 5.94
N TYR A 228 12.86 4.12 5.02
CA TYR A 228 12.00 4.62 3.96
C TYR A 228 11.61 3.52 2.96
N ALA A 229 12.52 2.61 2.63
CA ALA A 229 12.23 1.47 1.75
C ALA A 229 11.18 0.53 2.37
N ILE A 230 11.26 0.28 3.69
CA ILE A 230 10.26 -0.52 4.43
C ILE A 230 8.91 0.20 4.43
N ALA A 231 8.88 1.51 4.70
CA ALA A 231 7.65 2.30 4.66
C ALA A 231 7.02 2.31 3.26
N ARG A 232 7.85 2.41 2.20
CA ARG A 232 7.39 2.28 0.80
C ARG A 232 6.82 0.90 0.50
N LEU A 233 7.46 -0.15 0.98
CA LEU A 233 6.94 -1.51 0.80
C LEU A 233 5.60 -1.68 1.51
N ALA A 234 5.42 -1.08 2.69
CA ALA A 234 4.18 -1.17 3.45
C ALA A 234 2.97 -0.55 2.73
N LYS A 235 3.15 0.38 1.78
CA LYS A 235 2.05 0.88 0.93
C LYS A 235 1.42 -0.23 0.07
N ASN A 236 2.21 -1.22 -0.29
CA ASN A 236 1.81 -2.33 -1.14
C ASN A 236 1.13 -3.47 -0.36
N ARG A 237 0.96 -3.34 0.97
CA ARG A 237 0.27 -4.34 1.77
C ARG A 237 -1.22 -4.34 1.46
N VAL A 238 -1.74 -5.53 1.20
CA VAL A 238 -3.17 -5.79 1.06
C VAL A 238 -3.72 -6.07 2.46
N ILE A 239 -4.28 -5.04 3.11
CA ILE A 239 -4.88 -5.12 4.45
C ILE A 239 -6.40 -5.15 4.28
N GLN A 240 -7.01 -6.29 4.57
CA GLN A 240 -8.46 -6.51 4.49
C GLN A 240 -9.17 -6.10 5.77
#